data_fbe4ec95e9c13f933bfaff5cefb61224
#
_entry.id   fbe4ec95e9c13f933bfaff5cefb61224
#
_cell.length_a   1.000
_cell.length_b   1.000
_cell.length_c   1.000
_cell.angle_alpha   90.00
_cell.angle_beta   90.00
_cell.angle_gamma   90.00
#
_symmetry.space_group_name_H-M   'P 1'
#
loop_
_entity.id
_entity.type
_entity.pdbx_description
1 polymer ?
#
loop_
_entity_poly.entity_id
_entity_poly.type
_entity_poly.pdbx_seq_one_letter_code
_entity_poly.pdbx_strand_id
1 'polypeptide(L)'
;LTDGVLRVEFCASGYAGRFSGQDKKLTVEIPAGLDIEVTTTSAGIAAELGKQKNVFLQTTSGTIEVSGETEAEALCLGTTSGAIGVEHLTAESLSADTTSGSVRVLDVSVTDSIRLGSTSGGIRAENLNANGGLIAAESNSGNIRLDTVRTGTLTAGTTSGSVTVGLNECRDATIGTTSGNVRLNLSQSLGATVRASSTSGSFNGSGYRSENGKYIWGDGACTVSLGTTSGSITVK
;
A
#
# COMPACT_ATOMS: atom_id res chain seq x y z
N LEU A 1 -2.76 -0.60 -35.23
CA LEU A 1 -2.26 -1.80 -34.53
C LEU A 1 -0.98 -2.24 -35.23
N THR A 2 0.13 -2.14 -34.58
CA THR A 2 1.40 -2.72 -35.01
C THR A 2 1.80 -3.74 -33.93
N ASP A 3 2.02 -4.99 -34.35
CA ASP A 3 2.41 -6.11 -33.46
C ASP A 3 1.44 -6.40 -32.28
N GLY A 4 0.14 -6.19 -32.48
CA GLY A 4 -0.87 -6.41 -31.45
C GLY A 4 -0.97 -5.28 -30.42
N VAL A 5 -0.22 -4.21 -30.55
CA VAL A 5 -0.25 -3.04 -29.65
C VAL A 5 -1.09 -1.93 -30.25
N LEU A 6 -2.10 -1.48 -29.51
CA LEU A 6 -2.81 -0.22 -29.81
C LEU A 6 -2.09 0.93 -29.10
N ARG A 7 -1.48 1.83 -29.85
CA ARG A 7 -0.90 3.06 -29.35
C ARG A 7 -1.83 4.23 -29.63
N VAL A 8 -2.22 4.94 -28.58
CA VAL A 8 -3.03 6.16 -28.68
C VAL A 8 -2.20 7.33 -28.16
N GLU A 9 -1.86 8.27 -29.03
CA GLU A 9 -1.20 9.54 -28.66
C GLU A 9 -2.25 10.64 -28.61
N PHE A 10 -2.52 11.14 -27.42
CA PHE A 10 -3.44 12.23 -27.17
C PHE A 10 -2.67 13.51 -26.83
N CYS A 11 -2.55 14.43 -27.75
CA CYS A 11 -1.69 15.63 -27.73
C CYS A 11 -0.21 15.33 -28.02
N ALA A 12 0.19 15.43 -29.28
CA ALA A 12 1.60 15.35 -29.68
C ALA A 12 2.44 16.41 -28.95
N SER A 13 3.61 16.02 -28.45
CA SER A 13 4.59 16.91 -27.85
C SER A 13 5.04 17.96 -28.89
N GLY A 14 4.80 19.25 -28.62
CA GLY A 14 5.22 20.36 -29.49
C GLY A 14 4.12 21.34 -29.92
N TYR A 15 2.88 21.11 -29.53
CA TYR A 15 1.82 22.06 -29.83
C TYR A 15 1.76 23.18 -28.79
N ALA A 16 2.44 24.29 -29.05
CA ALA A 16 2.38 25.54 -28.26
C ALA A 16 1.13 26.37 -28.62
N GLY A 17 -0.05 25.79 -28.61
CA GLY A 17 -1.31 26.52 -28.80
C GLY A 17 -1.88 26.99 -27.45
N ARG A 18 -2.41 28.21 -27.39
CA ARG A 18 -3.20 28.67 -26.25
C ARG A 18 -4.46 27.81 -26.17
N PHE A 19 -4.48 26.85 -25.25
CA PHE A 19 -5.69 26.13 -24.95
C PHE A 19 -6.45 26.87 -23.85
N SER A 20 -7.55 27.50 -24.21
CA SER A 20 -8.53 28.01 -23.24
C SER A 20 -9.29 26.84 -22.64
N GLY A 21 -9.03 26.53 -21.38
CA GLY A 21 -9.97 26.00 -20.38
C GLY A 21 -10.91 24.84 -20.72
N GLN A 22 -10.63 23.99 -21.70
CA GLN A 22 -11.44 22.79 -21.93
C GLN A 22 -10.78 21.58 -21.29
N ASP A 23 -11.46 20.95 -20.36
CA ASP A 23 -11.06 19.66 -19.81
C ASP A 23 -11.03 18.61 -20.93
N LYS A 24 -9.84 18.07 -21.18
CA LYS A 24 -9.67 17.04 -22.20
C LYS A 24 -9.80 15.68 -21.51
N LYS A 25 -10.77 14.91 -21.94
CA LYS A 25 -11.00 13.54 -21.48
C LYS A 25 -10.84 12.58 -22.66
N LEU A 26 -10.01 11.55 -22.46
CA LEU A 26 -9.95 10.39 -23.33
C LEU A 26 -10.59 9.21 -22.58
N THR A 27 -11.55 8.56 -23.22
CA THR A 27 -12.14 7.31 -22.72
C THR A 27 -11.81 6.20 -23.69
N VAL A 28 -11.26 5.10 -23.17
CA VAL A 28 -10.90 3.93 -23.97
C VAL A 28 -11.59 2.70 -23.38
N GLU A 29 -12.35 2.00 -24.20
CA GLU A 29 -12.94 0.71 -23.85
C GLU A 29 -12.03 -0.40 -24.37
N ILE A 30 -11.67 -1.34 -23.50
CA ILE A 30 -10.71 -2.39 -23.79
C ILE A 30 -11.32 -3.77 -23.50
N PRO A 31 -11.03 -4.79 -24.31
CA PRO A 31 -11.41 -6.18 -24.00
C PRO A 31 -10.65 -6.72 -22.79
N ALA A 32 -11.18 -7.78 -22.20
CA ALA A 32 -10.52 -8.49 -21.10
C ALA A 32 -9.27 -9.26 -21.56
N GLY A 33 -8.36 -9.55 -20.62
CA GLY A 33 -7.21 -10.43 -20.83
C GLY A 33 -6.03 -9.78 -21.53
N LEU A 34 -5.91 -8.47 -21.48
CA LEU A 34 -4.82 -7.70 -22.09
C LEU A 34 -3.75 -7.29 -21.07
N ASP A 35 -2.56 -7.03 -21.60
CA ASP A 35 -1.57 -6.20 -20.94
C ASP A 35 -1.89 -4.73 -21.23
N ILE A 36 -1.89 -3.90 -20.19
CA ILE A 36 -2.29 -2.49 -20.28
C ILE A 36 -1.15 -1.61 -19.79
N GLU A 37 -0.78 -0.63 -20.59
CA GLU A 37 0.15 0.43 -20.21
C GLU A 37 -0.46 1.79 -20.51
N VAL A 38 -0.61 2.62 -19.47
CA VAL A 38 -1.08 4.01 -19.59
C VAL A 38 -0.08 4.93 -18.92
N THR A 39 0.45 5.86 -19.69
CA THR A 39 1.36 6.89 -19.20
C THR A 39 0.85 8.28 -19.52
N THR A 40 0.81 9.14 -18.51
CA THR A 40 0.45 10.55 -18.69
C THR A 40 1.43 11.47 -17.94
N THR A 41 1.42 12.76 -18.26
CA THR A 41 2.22 13.75 -17.52
C THR A 41 1.37 14.47 -16.47
N SER A 42 0.19 14.94 -16.84
CA SER A 42 -0.62 15.82 -15.96
C SER A 42 -2.06 15.31 -15.77
N ALA A 43 -2.50 14.41 -16.61
CA ALA A 43 -3.86 13.89 -16.51
C ALA A 43 -3.97 12.85 -15.40
N GLY A 44 -5.10 12.84 -14.72
CA GLY A 44 -5.48 11.70 -13.86
C GLY A 44 -5.84 10.49 -14.69
N ILE A 45 -5.70 9.32 -14.12
CA ILE A 45 -6.10 8.04 -14.68
C ILE A 45 -7.20 7.47 -13.80
N ALA A 46 -8.37 7.23 -14.36
CA ALA A 46 -9.44 6.49 -13.71
C ALA A 46 -9.68 5.19 -14.51
N ALA A 47 -9.60 4.06 -13.85
CA ALA A 47 -9.66 2.76 -14.48
C ALA A 47 -10.67 1.83 -13.79
N GLU A 48 -11.55 1.25 -14.60
CA GLU A 48 -12.40 0.12 -14.25
C GLU A 48 -11.97 -1.04 -15.15
N LEU A 49 -11.19 -1.98 -14.63
CA LEU A 49 -10.39 -2.85 -15.47
C LEU A 49 -11.04 -4.22 -15.77
N GLY A 50 -11.94 -4.68 -14.91
CA GLY A 50 -12.44 -6.05 -15.00
C GLY A 50 -11.28 -7.05 -14.91
N LYS A 51 -11.19 -8.01 -15.83
CA LYS A 51 -10.15 -9.03 -15.85
C LYS A 51 -9.05 -8.72 -16.86
N GLN A 52 -7.84 -8.47 -16.38
CA GLN A 52 -6.67 -8.15 -17.21
C GLN A 52 -5.47 -9.02 -16.81
N LYS A 53 -4.36 -8.87 -17.53
CA LYS A 53 -3.08 -9.48 -17.17
C LYS A 53 -2.22 -8.50 -16.39
N ASN A 54 -1.19 -7.93 -17.03
CA ASN A 54 -0.33 -6.95 -16.42
C ASN A 54 -0.87 -5.56 -16.70
N VAL A 55 -1.04 -4.78 -15.65
CA VAL A 55 -1.54 -3.41 -15.74
C VAL A 55 -0.50 -2.46 -15.17
N PHE A 56 -0.05 -1.52 -15.99
CA PHE A 56 0.88 -0.48 -15.61
C PHE A 56 0.27 0.89 -15.87
N LEU A 57 -0.01 1.64 -14.79
CA LEU A 57 -0.57 2.99 -14.86
C LEU A 57 0.39 3.99 -14.25
N GLN A 58 0.82 4.98 -15.01
CA GLN A 58 1.77 5.98 -14.56
C GLN A 58 1.36 7.40 -14.92
N THR A 59 1.56 8.32 -13.98
CA THR A 59 1.41 9.76 -14.24
C THR A 59 2.47 10.54 -13.48
N THR A 60 2.78 11.77 -13.90
CA THR A 60 3.68 12.63 -13.12
C THR A 60 2.89 13.42 -12.07
N SER A 61 1.75 14.02 -12.44
CA SER A 61 1.04 14.93 -11.52
C SER A 61 -0.43 14.56 -11.29
N GLY A 62 -0.95 13.60 -12.03
CA GLY A 62 -2.35 13.16 -11.90
C GLY A 62 -2.59 12.18 -10.77
N THR A 63 -3.82 12.06 -10.36
CA THR A 63 -4.29 10.99 -9.48
C THR A 63 -4.51 9.71 -10.29
N ILE A 64 -4.22 8.56 -9.69
CA ILE A 64 -4.56 7.25 -10.26
C ILE A 64 -5.63 6.63 -9.37
N GLU A 65 -6.79 6.30 -9.94
CA GLU A 65 -7.89 5.63 -9.26
C GLU A 65 -8.25 4.35 -10.01
N VAL A 66 -8.13 3.22 -9.33
CA VAL A 66 -8.58 1.92 -9.82
C VAL A 66 -9.79 1.50 -8.98
N SER A 67 -10.93 1.35 -9.62
CA SER A 67 -12.20 1.06 -8.96
C SER A 67 -12.97 -0.03 -9.70
N GLY A 68 -14.03 -0.53 -9.06
CA GLY A 68 -14.80 -1.67 -9.55
C GLY A 68 -14.06 -3.00 -9.30
N GLU A 69 -14.73 -4.09 -9.58
CA GLU A 69 -14.16 -5.43 -9.43
C GLU A 69 -13.02 -5.62 -10.44
N THR A 70 -11.79 -5.62 -9.95
CA THR A 70 -10.58 -5.77 -10.79
C THR A 70 -9.90 -7.10 -10.50
N GLU A 71 -9.65 -7.89 -11.54
CA GLU A 71 -8.79 -9.07 -11.52
C GLU A 71 -7.55 -8.80 -12.37
N ALA A 72 -6.34 -9.03 -11.84
CA ALA A 72 -5.11 -8.86 -12.61
C ALA A 72 -4.04 -9.90 -12.21
N GLU A 73 -3.09 -10.19 -13.10
CA GLU A 73 -1.87 -10.90 -12.69
C GLU A 73 -0.99 -9.92 -11.89
N ALA A 74 -0.67 -8.75 -12.44
CA ALA A 74 0.08 -7.72 -11.74
C ALA A 74 -0.54 -6.33 -11.98
N LEU A 75 -0.66 -5.55 -10.90
CA LEU A 75 -1.08 -4.15 -10.95
C LEU A 75 0.05 -3.26 -10.42
N CYS A 76 0.62 -2.44 -11.31
CA CYS A 76 1.67 -1.48 -11.00
C CYS A 76 1.18 -0.05 -11.21
N LEU A 77 1.18 0.75 -10.14
CA LEU A 77 0.71 2.14 -10.14
C LEU A 77 1.81 3.08 -9.70
N GLY A 78 2.08 4.13 -10.47
CA GLY A 78 3.13 5.09 -10.16
C GLY A 78 2.72 6.53 -10.41
N THR A 79 2.98 7.42 -9.44
CA THR A 79 2.84 8.86 -9.66
C THR A 79 3.93 9.65 -8.92
N THR A 80 4.27 10.85 -9.38
CA THR A 80 5.20 11.69 -8.61
C THR A 80 4.45 12.56 -7.60
N SER A 81 3.35 13.20 -8.00
CA SER A 81 2.68 14.19 -7.13
C SER A 81 1.21 13.86 -6.83
N GLY A 82 0.63 12.92 -7.53
CA GLY A 82 -0.76 12.54 -7.36
C GLY A 82 -0.99 11.53 -6.23
N ALA A 83 -2.22 11.37 -5.83
CA ALA A 83 -2.64 10.28 -4.98
C ALA A 83 -2.88 8.98 -5.79
N ILE A 84 -2.80 7.84 -5.13
CA ILE A 84 -3.16 6.56 -5.70
C ILE A 84 -4.28 5.96 -4.85
N GLY A 85 -5.39 5.58 -5.50
CA GLY A 85 -6.51 4.85 -4.93
C GLY A 85 -6.70 3.50 -5.61
N VAL A 86 -6.88 2.44 -4.82
CA VAL A 86 -7.21 1.10 -5.31
C VAL A 86 -8.32 0.52 -4.46
N GLU A 87 -9.39 0.09 -5.09
CA GLU A 87 -10.52 -0.54 -4.42
C GLU A 87 -10.92 -1.85 -5.14
N HIS A 88 -11.23 -2.88 -4.37
CA HIS A 88 -11.75 -4.19 -4.82
C HIS A 88 -10.85 -4.90 -5.85
N LEU A 89 -9.60 -5.18 -5.48
CA LEU A 89 -8.62 -5.87 -6.32
C LEU A 89 -8.40 -7.32 -5.89
N THR A 90 -8.41 -8.22 -6.87
CA THR A 90 -7.86 -9.56 -6.77
C THR A 90 -6.72 -9.71 -7.76
N ALA A 91 -5.50 -10.03 -7.30
CA ALA A 91 -4.33 -10.11 -8.18
C ALA A 91 -3.30 -11.15 -7.68
N GLU A 92 -2.25 -11.35 -8.44
CA GLU A 92 -1.05 -12.01 -7.91
C GLU A 92 -0.23 -11.00 -7.12
N SER A 93 -0.06 -9.78 -7.64
CA SER A 93 0.69 -8.73 -6.96
C SER A 93 0.14 -7.33 -7.19
N LEU A 94 0.35 -6.45 -6.18
CA LEU A 94 0.05 -5.02 -6.24
C LEU A 94 1.31 -4.21 -5.86
N SER A 95 1.69 -3.23 -6.69
CA SER A 95 2.64 -2.18 -6.33
C SER A 95 2.03 -0.80 -6.58
N ALA A 96 2.04 0.07 -5.57
CA ALA A 96 1.51 1.42 -5.64
C ALA A 96 2.49 2.40 -5.00
N ASP A 97 3.15 3.23 -5.82
CA ASP A 97 4.23 4.10 -5.40
C ASP A 97 4.00 5.57 -5.79
N THR A 98 4.19 6.47 -4.84
CA THR A 98 4.13 7.92 -5.09
C THR A 98 5.26 8.65 -4.37
N THR A 99 5.67 9.82 -4.88
CA THR A 99 6.64 10.65 -4.16
C THR A 99 5.95 11.58 -3.16
N SER A 100 4.92 12.30 -3.57
CA SER A 100 4.32 13.32 -2.70
C SER A 100 2.85 13.06 -2.36
N GLY A 101 2.19 12.19 -3.06
CA GLY A 101 0.78 11.85 -2.84
C GLY A 101 0.56 10.84 -1.71
N SER A 102 -0.67 10.64 -1.38
CA SER A 102 -1.09 9.55 -0.49
C SER A 102 -1.44 8.28 -1.27
N VAL A 103 -1.25 7.12 -0.63
CA VAL A 103 -1.71 5.83 -1.15
C VAL A 103 -2.88 5.35 -0.30
N ARG A 104 -4.00 5.05 -0.94
CA ARG A 104 -5.19 4.48 -0.31
C ARG A 104 -5.54 3.17 -0.98
N VAL A 105 -5.70 2.12 -0.19
CA VAL A 105 -6.01 0.78 -0.67
C VAL A 105 -7.15 0.20 0.17
N LEU A 106 -8.15 -0.35 -0.48
CA LEU A 106 -9.33 -0.92 0.16
C LEU A 106 -9.71 -2.26 -0.48
N ASP A 107 -9.95 -3.27 0.33
CA ASP A 107 -10.44 -4.59 -0.09
C ASP A 107 -9.55 -5.23 -1.16
N VAL A 108 -8.29 -5.50 -0.84
CA VAL A 108 -7.32 -6.09 -1.74
C VAL A 108 -6.89 -7.48 -1.30
N SER A 109 -6.99 -8.42 -2.22
CA SER A 109 -6.53 -9.80 -2.03
C SER A 109 -5.52 -10.17 -3.11
N VAL A 110 -4.33 -10.60 -2.68
CA VAL A 110 -3.28 -11.06 -3.59
C VAL A 110 -2.73 -12.43 -3.16
N THR A 111 -2.10 -13.12 -4.09
CA THR A 111 -1.48 -14.42 -3.81
C THR A 111 0.02 -14.33 -3.51
N ASP A 112 0.69 -13.26 -3.89
CA ASP A 112 2.13 -13.07 -3.72
C ASP A 112 2.48 -11.87 -2.83
N SER A 113 2.30 -10.64 -3.33
CA SER A 113 2.77 -9.47 -2.59
C SER A 113 1.98 -8.18 -2.81
N ILE A 114 1.91 -7.37 -1.74
CA ILE A 114 1.43 -5.98 -1.77
C ILE A 114 2.59 -5.07 -1.37
N ARG A 115 2.94 -4.11 -2.22
CA ARG A 115 3.92 -3.06 -1.95
C ARG A 115 3.28 -1.69 -2.08
N LEU A 116 3.34 -0.90 -1.00
CA LEU A 116 2.79 0.44 -0.93
C LEU A 116 3.89 1.42 -0.53
N GLY A 117 4.19 2.40 -1.35
CA GLY A 117 5.28 3.34 -1.15
C GLY A 117 4.85 4.80 -1.23
N SER A 118 5.39 5.65 -0.34
CA SER A 118 5.32 7.10 -0.49
C SER A 118 6.56 7.76 0.12
N THR A 119 7.07 8.84 -0.48
CA THR A 119 8.14 9.60 0.17
C THR A 119 7.58 10.57 1.20
N SER A 120 6.54 11.33 0.86
CA SER A 120 6.02 12.39 1.75
C SER A 120 4.57 12.20 2.16
N GLY A 121 3.82 11.43 1.45
CA GLY A 121 2.41 11.18 1.74
C GLY A 121 2.16 10.03 2.72
N GLY A 122 0.97 9.99 3.27
CA GLY A 122 0.54 8.88 4.12
C GLY A 122 0.08 7.67 3.31
N ILE A 123 0.18 6.50 3.93
CA ILE A 123 -0.36 5.24 3.41
C ILE A 123 -1.53 4.82 4.30
N ARG A 124 -2.68 4.61 3.71
CA ARG A 124 -3.84 4.06 4.40
C ARG A 124 -4.37 2.85 3.64
N ALA A 125 -4.42 1.73 4.30
CA ALA A 125 -4.99 0.54 3.71
C ALA A 125 -5.91 -0.20 4.70
N GLU A 126 -6.94 -0.83 4.16
CA GLU A 126 -7.94 -1.57 4.91
C GLU A 126 -8.29 -2.86 4.17
N ASN A 127 -8.47 -3.95 4.91
CA ASN A 127 -8.78 -5.29 4.40
C ASN A 127 -7.74 -5.78 3.38
N LEU A 128 -6.49 -5.88 3.82
CA LEU A 128 -5.40 -6.44 3.02
C LEU A 128 -5.22 -7.93 3.30
N ASN A 129 -5.21 -8.74 2.25
CA ASN A 129 -4.93 -10.16 2.31
C ASN A 129 -3.88 -10.55 1.27
N ALA A 130 -2.72 -11.00 1.71
CA ALA A 130 -1.66 -11.52 0.84
C ALA A 130 -1.51 -13.06 0.91
N ASN A 131 -2.54 -13.75 1.38
CA ASN A 131 -2.63 -15.22 1.37
C ASN A 131 -1.31 -15.94 1.78
N GLY A 132 -0.68 -15.49 2.86
CA GLY A 132 0.61 -16.00 3.33
C GLY A 132 1.85 -15.39 2.66
N GLY A 133 1.70 -14.50 1.70
CA GLY A 133 2.77 -13.75 1.04
C GLY A 133 3.28 -12.54 1.84
N LEU A 134 3.76 -11.52 1.15
CA LEU A 134 4.37 -10.32 1.71
C LEU A 134 3.46 -9.09 1.61
N ILE A 135 3.35 -8.33 2.70
CA ILE A 135 2.86 -6.94 2.65
C ILE A 135 3.97 -6.00 3.12
N ALA A 136 4.33 -5.04 2.28
CA ALA A 136 5.29 -4.00 2.58
C ALA A 136 4.64 -2.62 2.42
N ALA A 137 4.71 -1.78 3.45
CA ALA A 137 4.23 -0.41 3.42
C ALA A 137 5.31 0.53 3.97
N GLU A 138 5.82 1.41 3.14
CA GLU A 138 6.95 2.27 3.49
C GLU A 138 6.69 3.74 3.15
N SER A 139 6.99 4.62 4.10
CA SER A 139 6.97 6.07 3.86
C SER A 139 8.21 6.71 4.48
N ASN A 140 8.64 7.85 3.93
CA ASN A 140 9.70 8.59 4.61
C ASN A 140 9.13 9.58 5.65
N SER A 141 8.07 10.31 5.31
CA SER A 141 7.51 11.34 6.21
C SER A 141 6.03 11.16 6.55
N GLY A 142 5.34 10.26 5.91
CA GLY A 142 3.90 10.05 6.12
C GLY A 142 3.57 9.08 7.24
N ASN A 143 2.36 9.17 7.73
CA ASN A 143 1.82 8.14 8.62
C ASN A 143 1.41 6.90 7.82
N ILE A 144 1.60 5.74 8.42
CA ILE A 144 1.15 4.47 7.86
C ILE A 144 0.03 3.91 8.74
N ARG A 145 -1.10 3.62 8.13
CA ARG A 145 -2.22 2.96 8.78
C ARG A 145 -2.71 1.78 7.95
N LEU A 146 -2.55 0.60 8.50
CA LEU A 146 -3.01 -0.65 7.92
C LEU A 146 -4.04 -1.27 8.88
N ASP A 147 -5.28 -1.37 8.45
CA ASP A 147 -6.35 -1.98 9.24
C ASP A 147 -6.74 -3.34 8.62
N THR A 148 -6.92 -4.35 9.44
CA THR A 148 -7.33 -5.71 9.01
C THR A 148 -6.34 -6.36 8.04
N VAL A 149 -5.15 -6.69 8.54
CA VAL A 149 -4.05 -7.27 7.74
C VAL A 149 -3.99 -8.79 7.95
N ARG A 150 -3.96 -9.53 6.85
CA ARG A 150 -3.69 -10.98 6.78
C ARG A 150 -2.53 -11.23 5.83
N THR A 151 -1.46 -11.82 6.33
CA THR A 151 -0.23 -12.00 5.53
C THR A 151 0.70 -13.04 6.17
N GLY A 152 1.63 -13.59 5.41
CA GLY A 152 2.74 -14.35 5.97
C GLY A 152 3.78 -13.44 6.59
N THR A 153 4.18 -12.40 5.87
CA THR A 153 5.20 -11.45 6.31
C THR A 153 4.72 -10.02 6.14
N LEU A 154 4.87 -9.20 7.19
CA LEU A 154 4.56 -7.77 7.17
C LEU A 154 5.81 -6.93 7.42
N THR A 155 6.04 -5.94 6.59
CA THR A 155 6.97 -4.84 6.87
C THR A 155 6.22 -3.52 6.78
N ALA A 156 6.23 -2.72 7.86
CA ALA A 156 5.61 -1.41 7.86
C ALA A 156 6.55 -0.40 8.53
N GLY A 157 7.02 0.59 7.79
CA GLY A 157 8.05 1.51 8.27
C GLY A 157 7.95 2.93 7.76
N THR A 158 8.25 3.90 8.66
CA THR A 158 8.38 5.31 8.26
C THR A 158 9.55 5.95 9.02
N THR A 159 10.10 7.05 8.50
CA THR A 159 11.13 7.78 9.26
C THR A 159 10.50 8.78 10.23
N SER A 160 9.52 9.56 9.80
CA SER A 160 9.00 10.68 10.61
C SER A 160 7.50 10.61 10.90
N GLY A 161 6.85 9.52 10.59
CA GLY A 161 5.42 9.34 10.84
C GLY A 161 5.12 8.34 11.96
N SER A 162 3.88 8.20 12.30
CA SER A 162 3.39 7.12 13.16
C SER A 162 2.95 5.92 12.33
N VAL A 163 3.16 4.71 12.86
CA VAL A 163 2.72 3.47 12.23
C VAL A 163 1.62 2.84 13.10
N THR A 164 0.47 2.58 12.49
CA THR A 164 -0.64 1.87 13.14
C THR A 164 -1.01 0.65 12.30
N VAL A 165 -0.99 -0.52 12.91
CA VAL A 165 -1.33 -1.78 12.24
C VAL A 165 -2.38 -2.54 13.03
N GLY A 166 -3.42 -3.00 12.35
CA GLY A 166 -4.38 -3.99 12.82
C GLY A 166 -4.04 -5.35 12.21
N LEU A 167 -3.50 -6.26 12.99
CA LEU A 167 -2.98 -7.55 12.55
C LEU A 167 -3.93 -8.68 12.90
N ASN A 168 -4.42 -9.37 11.88
CA ASN A 168 -5.37 -10.47 12.02
C ASN A 168 -4.73 -11.84 11.80
N GLU A 169 -3.75 -11.92 10.91
CA GLU A 169 -3.02 -13.14 10.60
C GLU A 169 -1.60 -12.80 10.14
N CYS A 170 -0.58 -13.51 10.68
CA CYS A 170 0.80 -13.24 10.37
C CYS A 170 1.71 -14.39 10.87
N ARG A 171 2.85 -14.59 10.23
CA ARG A 171 3.98 -15.37 10.76
C ARG A 171 5.04 -14.44 11.33
N ASP A 172 5.44 -13.45 10.55
CA ASP A 172 6.49 -12.49 10.92
C ASP A 172 6.06 -11.06 10.60
N ALA A 173 6.26 -10.14 11.55
CA ALA A 173 5.99 -8.72 11.33
C ALA A 173 7.16 -7.85 11.83
N THR A 174 7.57 -6.89 11.02
CA THR A 174 8.52 -5.84 11.40
C THR A 174 7.84 -4.48 11.21
N ILE A 175 7.64 -3.77 12.31
CA ILE A 175 6.92 -2.50 12.30
C ILE A 175 7.75 -1.45 13.03
N GLY A 176 8.05 -0.33 12.37
CA GLY A 176 8.92 0.66 12.97
C GLY A 176 8.79 2.08 12.46
N THR A 177 9.36 2.99 13.25
CA THR A 177 9.56 4.39 12.87
C THR A 177 10.80 4.94 13.55
N THR A 178 11.39 6.00 13.01
CA THR A 178 12.46 6.70 13.76
C THR A 178 11.86 7.73 14.72
N SER A 179 10.93 8.55 14.23
CA SER A 179 10.35 9.65 15.02
C SER A 179 8.82 9.59 14.99
N GLY A 180 8.25 8.74 15.78
CA GLY A 180 6.80 8.59 15.84
C GLY A 180 6.38 7.45 16.74
N ASN A 181 5.10 7.28 16.92
CA ASN A 181 4.56 6.19 17.72
C ASN A 181 4.27 4.95 16.85
N VAL A 182 4.48 3.78 17.45
CA VAL A 182 4.07 2.51 16.86
C VAL A 182 2.85 1.99 17.64
N ARG A 183 1.77 1.70 16.95
CA ARG A 183 0.57 1.08 17.52
C ARG A 183 0.25 -0.22 16.79
N LEU A 184 0.24 -1.30 17.51
CA LEU A 184 -0.17 -2.62 17.04
C LEU A 184 -1.48 -3.03 17.72
N ASN A 185 -2.49 -3.34 16.93
CA ASN A 185 -3.74 -3.92 17.39
C ASN A 185 -3.75 -5.38 16.93
N LEU A 186 -3.69 -6.30 17.86
CA LEU A 186 -3.76 -7.74 17.59
C LEU A 186 -5.22 -8.20 17.61
N SER A 187 -5.60 -9.03 16.65
CA SER A 187 -6.92 -9.68 16.75
C SER A 187 -6.93 -10.65 17.95
N GLN A 188 -8.08 -10.86 18.55
CA GLN A 188 -8.23 -11.73 19.73
C GLN A 188 -7.82 -13.18 19.46
N SER A 189 -7.86 -13.61 18.21
CA SER A 189 -7.50 -14.97 17.79
C SER A 189 -6.02 -15.12 17.44
N LEU A 190 -5.27 -14.01 17.30
CA LEU A 190 -3.87 -14.06 16.93
C LEU A 190 -2.97 -14.11 18.15
N GLY A 191 -2.26 -15.22 18.32
CA GLY A 191 -1.16 -15.29 19.27
C GLY A 191 0.10 -14.64 18.71
N ALA A 192 0.78 -13.82 19.52
CA ALA A 192 1.97 -13.12 19.08
C ALA A 192 3.09 -13.08 20.13
N THR A 193 4.31 -13.27 19.68
CA THR A 193 5.54 -13.02 20.45
C THR A 193 6.14 -11.70 20.01
N VAL A 194 6.02 -10.66 20.84
CA VAL A 194 6.41 -9.30 20.51
C VAL A 194 7.75 -8.95 21.18
N ARG A 195 8.67 -8.41 20.40
CA ARG A 195 9.87 -7.71 20.86
C ARG A 195 9.68 -6.23 20.58
N ALA A 196 9.72 -5.40 21.63
CA ALA A 196 9.56 -3.96 21.51
C ALA A 196 10.85 -3.26 21.95
N SER A 197 11.34 -2.33 21.14
CA SER A 197 12.52 -1.53 21.41
C SER A 197 12.24 -0.04 21.16
N SER A 198 12.48 0.80 22.17
CA SER A 198 12.46 2.25 22.03
C SER A 198 13.67 2.86 22.73
N THR A 199 14.30 3.85 22.11
CA THR A 199 15.42 4.57 22.73
C THR A 199 14.91 5.67 23.67
N SER A 200 13.92 6.42 23.23
CA SER A 200 13.32 7.52 24.02
C SER A 200 11.79 7.42 23.96
N GLY A 201 11.23 6.55 24.77
CA GLY A 201 9.79 6.34 24.82
C GLY A 201 9.41 5.20 25.74
N SER A 202 8.12 4.93 25.82
CA SER A 202 7.56 3.89 26.68
C SER A 202 6.92 2.76 25.87
N PHE A 203 6.94 1.57 26.46
CA PHE A 203 6.11 0.45 26.00
C PHE A 203 4.83 0.39 26.84
N ASN A 204 3.69 0.33 26.16
CA ASN A 204 2.37 0.18 26.75
C ASN A 204 1.66 -1.03 26.14
N GLY A 205 1.31 -1.99 26.95
CA GLY A 205 0.56 -3.17 26.52
C GLY A 205 -0.23 -3.76 27.67
N SER A 206 -1.21 -4.61 27.35
CA SER A 206 -2.01 -5.34 28.34
C SER A 206 -2.34 -6.72 27.84
N GLY A 207 -2.64 -7.66 28.76
CA GLY A 207 -3.07 -9.01 28.41
C GLY A 207 -1.95 -9.97 27.93
N TYR A 208 -0.68 -9.63 28.18
CA TYR A 208 0.46 -10.46 27.82
C TYR A 208 1.07 -11.15 29.05
N ARG A 209 1.84 -12.22 28.82
CA ARG A 209 2.83 -12.74 29.74
C ARG A 209 4.23 -12.25 29.29
N SER A 210 5.10 -11.93 30.22
CA SER A 210 6.48 -11.52 29.91
C SER A 210 7.46 -12.68 30.18
N GLU A 211 8.29 -13.00 29.19
CA GLU A 211 9.26 -14.07 29.29
C GLU A 211 10.52 -13.70 28.50
N ASN A 212 11.70 -13.72 29.14
CA ASN A 212 12.99 -13.45 28.53
C ASN A 212 13.03 -12.13 27.70
N GLY A 213 12.41 -11.06 28.20
CA GLY A 213 12.37 -9.76 27.53
C GLY A 213 11.44 -9.71 26.32
N LYS A 214 10.55 -10.67 26.17
CA LYS A 214 9.51 -10.71 25.14
C LYS A 214 8.14 -10.62 25.80
N TYR A 215 7.18 -10.09 25.05
CA TYR A 215 5.78 -9.98 25.44
C TYR A 215 4.97 -10.98 24.59
N ILE A 216 4.25 -11.88 25.23
CA ILE A 216 3.57 -13.00 24.56
C ILE A 216 2.08 -12.89 24.78
N TRP A 217 1.32 -12.80 23.69
CA TRP A 217 -0.13 -12.90 23.63
C TRP A 217 -0.53 -14.29 23.10
N GLY A 218 -1.54 -14.90 23.67
CA GLY A 218 -2.05 -16.19 23.22
C GLY A 218 -0.97 -17.29 23.21
N ASP A 219 -0.89 -18.00 22.11
CA ASP A 219 0.10 -19.06 21.87
C ASP A 219 1.47 -18.54 21.41
N GLY A 220 1.55 -17.26 21.03
CA GLY A 220 2.80 -16.62 20.58
C GLY A 220 3.24 -17.00 19.17
N ALA A 221 2.36 -17.51 18.32
CA ALA A 221 2.71 -18.09 17.02
C ALA A 221 3.27 -17.07 16.01
N CYS A 222 2.78 -15.82 16.02
CA CYS A 222 3.30 -14.74 15.17
C CYS A 222 4.51 -14.08 15.85
N THR A 223 5.63 -13.93 15.15
CA THR A 223 6.79 -13.17 15.64
C THR A 223 6.69 -11.71 15.22
N VAL A 224 6.71 -10.77 16.17
CA VAL A 224 6.57 -9.35 15.90
C VAL A 224 7.74 -8.57 16.47
N SER A 225 8.41 -7.78 15.63
CA SER A 225 9.45 -6.81 16.03
C SER A 225 8.89 -5.40 15.90
N LEU A 226 8.85 -4.66 17.00
CA LEU A 226 8.42 -3.27 17.05
C LEU A 226 9.58 -2.36 17.41
N GLY A 227 9.80 -1.29 16.66
CA GLY A 227 10.91 -0.38 16.89
C GLY A 227 10.55 1.10 16.73
N THR A 228 11.05 1.94 17.64
CA THR A 228 11.09 3.39 17.45
C THR A 228 12.35 3.97 18.12
N THR A 229 12.86 5.08 17.60
CA THR A 229 13.94 5.80 18.31
C THR A 229 13.33 6.82 19.27
N SER A 230 12.37 7.62 18.79
CA SER A 230 11.71 8.65 19.60
C SER A 230 10.21 8.52 19.51
N GLY A 231 9.61 7.77 20.42
CA GLY A 231 8.17 7.58 20.47
C GLY A 231 7.77 6.39 21.32
N SER A 232 6.50 6.26 21.57
CA SER A 232 5.94 5.18 22.37
C SER A 232 5.44 4.03 21.50
N ILE A 233 5.56 2.81 22.03
CA ILE A 233 5.02 1.59 21.42
C ILE A 233 3.81 1.16 22.22
N THR A 234 2.69 0.97 21.53
CA THR A 234 1.45 0.49 22.17
C THR A 234 0.98 -0.78 21.49
N VAL A 235 0.68 -1.83 22.28
CA VAL A 235 0.10 -3.09 21.81
C VAL A 235 -1.21 -3.36 22.55
N LYS A 236 -2.26 -3.66 21.78
CA LYS A 236 -3.61 -3.92 22.31
C LYS A 236 -4.18 -5.18 21.70
#